data_3e2fbf257cde525ad175d019f2dfd3da
#
_entry.id   3e2fbf257cde525ad175d019f2dfd3da
#
_cell.length_a   1.000
_cell.length_b   1.000
_cell.length_c   1.000
_cell.angle_alpha   90.00
_cell.angle_beta   90.00
_cell.angle_gamma   90.00
#
_symmetry.space_group_name_H-M   'P 1'
#
loop_
_entity.id
_entity.type
_entity.pdbx_description
1 polymer ?
#
loop_
_entity_poly.entity_id
_entity_poly.type
_entity_poly.pdbx_seq_one_letter_code
_entity_poly.pdbx_strand_id
1 'polypeptide(L)'
;MPVSRFMTTELITATEDQTIQQICKMMSDHDIGSVVIVKRLVDGNNPIGIITERDIVHQIGSSELFLVQKPIREVMSYPLVTVSPTTSVREAIEIMQSRNIRRLLVVDRDLKAQGIVTQKDVIKAFSTSNT
;
A
#
# COMPACT_ATOMS: atom_id res chain seq x y z
N MET A 1 -12.45 -17.74 0.71
CA MET A 1 -11.56 -17.15 -0.32
C MET A 1 -10.44 -16.38 0.36
N PRO A 2 -9.23 -16.88 0.29
CA PRO A 2 -8.08 -16.16 0.86
C PRO A 2 -7.66 -14.99 -0.02
N VAL A 3 -7.19 -13.91 0.60
CA VAL A 3 -6.76 -12.70 -0.13
C VAL A 3 -5.61 -12.98 -1.10
N SER A 4 -4.80 -14.02 -0.83
CA SER A 4 -3.68 -14.37 -1.71
C SER A 4 -4.10 -14.68 -3.14
N ARG A 5 -5.35 -15.06 -3.36
CA ARG A 5 -5.86 -15.35 -4.70
C ARG A 5 -6.17 -14.09 -5.50
N PHE A 6 -6.33 -12.96 -4.86
CA PHE A 6 -6.78 -11.72 -5.49
C PHE A 6 -5.83 -10.55 -5.30
N MET A 7 -4.79 -10.71 -4.50
CA MET A 7 -3.83 -9.64 -4.26
C MET A 7 -2.97 -9.38 -5.49
N THR A 8 -2.49 -8.15 -5.59
CA THR A 8 -1.48 -7.77 -6.60
C THR A 8 -0.11 -8.06 -6.02
N THR A 9 0.70 -8.84 -6.74
CA THR A 9 2.02 -9.27 -6.25
C THR A 9 3.18 -8.45 -6.77
N GLU A 10 2.97 -7.66 -7.81
CA GLU A 10 4.01 -6.77 -8.33
C GLU A 10 4.04 -5.51 -7.47
N LEU A 11 4.93 -5.50 -6.48
CA LEU A 11 5.05 -4.38 -5.55
C LEU A 11 6.25 -3.53 -5.90
N ILE A 12 6.03 -2.21 -5.98
CA ILE A 12 7.11 -1.24 -6.08
C ILE A 12 7.31 -0.68 -4.68
N THR A 13 8.55 -0.67 -4.23
CA THR A 13 8.91 -0.19 -2.91
C THR A 13 9.85 1.01 -2.98
N ALA A 14 9.83 1.81 -1.92
CA ALA A 14 10.74 2.94 -1.76
C ALA A 14 11.15 3.01 -0.30
N THR A 15 12.21 3.76 -0.01
CA THR A 15 12.64 3.96 1.37
C THR A 15 12.04 5.25 1.94
N GLU A 16 11.98 5.34 3.26
CA GLU A 16 11.30 6.43 3.96
C GLU A 16 11.94 7.81 3.75
N ASP A 17 13.18 7.86 3.32
CA ASP A 17 13.90 9.10 3.07
C ASP A 17 13.79 9.61 1.63
N GLN A 18 13.18 8.83 0.73
CA GLN A 18 12.93 9.31 -0.63
C GLN A 18 11.91 10.44 -0.61
N THR A 19 12.07 11.38 -1.54
CA THR A 19 11.22 12.58 -1.57
C THR A 19 9.88 12.30 -2.26
N ILE A 20 8.91 13.17 -2.01
CA ILE A 20 7.62 13.11 -2.69
C ILE A 20 7.83 13.15 -4.21
N GLN A 21 8.77 13.98 -4.70
CA GLN A 21 9.06 14.07 -6.13
C GLN A 21 9.54 12.74 -6.69
N GLN A 22 10.44 12.06 -5.97
CA GLN A 22 10.94 10.74 -6.39
C GLN A 22 9.82 9.72 -6.43
N ILE A 23 8.93 9.74 -5.45
CA ILE A 23 7.78 8.83 -5.42
C ILE A 23 6.82 9.12 -6.58
N CYS A 24 6.55 10.38 -6.87
CA CYS A 24 5.71 10.75 -8.01
C CYS A 24 6.28 10.23 -9.32
N LYS A 25 7.61 10.33 -9.47
CA LYS A 25 8.28 9.81 -10.66
C LYS A 25 8.13 8.29 -10.77
N MET A 26 8.28 7.58 -9.66
CA MET A 26 8.09 6.13 -9.62
C MET A 26 6.67 5.75 -10.04
N MET A 27 5.67 6.44 -9.50
CA MET A 27 4.27 6.17 -9.83
C MET A 27 4.00 6.41 -11.33
N SER A 28 4.55 7.50 -11.86
CA SER A 28 4.37 7.84 -13.27
C SER A 28 5.09 6.85 -14.19
N ASP A 29 6.34 6.52 -13.88
CA ASP A 29 7.14 5.62 -14.71
C ASP A 29 6.58 4.19 -14.75
N HIS A 30 5.98 3.74 -13.66
CA HIS A 30 5.43 2.38 -13.53
C HIS A 30 3.92 2.33 -13.70
N ASP A 31 3.27 3.47 -13.87
CA ASP A 31 1.80 3.58 -13.97
C ASP A 31 1.11 2.85 -12.82
N ILE A 32 1.50 3.19 -11.60
CA ILE A 32 0.99 2.57 -10.37
C ILE A 32 0.39 3.63 -9.46
N GLY A 33 -0.61 3.21 -8.67
CA GLY A 33 -1.32 4.10 -7.75
C GLY A 33 -0.90 4.01 -6.30
N SER A 34 0.09 3.19 -5.98
CA SER A 34 0.59 3.07 -4.61
C SER A 34 2.02 2.57 -4.60
N VAL A 35 2.76 2.96 -3.55
CA VAL A 35 4.15 2.53 -3.32
C VAL A 35 4.24 2.10 -1.87
N VAL A 36 4.84 0.94 -1.62
CA VAL A 36 5.08 0.44 -0.26
C VAL A 36 6.39 1.06 0.23
N ILE A 37 6.34 1.67 1.40
CA ILE A 37 7.51 2.30 1.99
C ILE A 37 8.14 1.30 2.96
N VAL A 38 9.42 1.08 2.80
CA VAL A 38 10.17 0.11 3.60
C VAL A 38 11.31 0.79 4.35
N LYS A 39 11.67 0.21 5.47
CA LYS A 39 12.87 0.57 6.20
C LYS A 39 13.90 -0.52 5.95
N ARG A 40 15.09 -0.13 5.54
CA ARG A 40 16.18 -1.08 5.30
C ARG A 40 16.75 -1.56 6.62
N LEU A 41 16.78 -2.87 6.79
CA LEU A 41 17.35 -3.53 7.96
C LEU A 41 18.49 -4.44 7.51
N VAL A 42 19.31 -4.86 8.45
CA VAL A 42 20.41 -5.78 8.17
C VAL A 42 19.91 -7.07 7.54
N ASP A 43 18.75 -7.57 8.01
CA ASP A 43 18.16 -8.84 7.57
C ASP A 43 17.20 -8.70 6.40
N GLY A 44 17.07 -7.51 5.82
CA GLY A 44 16.15 -7.27 4.73
C GLY A 44 15.33 -6.01 4.92
N ASN A 45 14.30 -5.84 4.13
CA ASN A 45 13.46 -4.64 4.16
C ASN A 45 12.18 -4.90 4.96
N ASN A 46 11.85 -3.97 5.85
CA ASN A 46 10.64 -4.06 6.64
C ASN A 46 9.63 -3.01 6.16
N PRO A 47 8.43 -3.42 5.70
CA PRO A 47 7.41 -2.45 5.31
C PRO A 47 6.93 -1.67 6.52
N ILE A 48 6.88 -0.35 6.40
CA ILE A 48 6.48 0.55 7.48
C ILE A 48 5.31 1.45 7.13
N GLY A 49 5.01 1.63 5.85
CA GLY A 49 3.92 2.49 5.44
C GLY A 49 3.56 2.28 3.99
N ILE A 50 2.56 3.02 3.55
CA ILE A 50 2.12 3.02 2.16
C ILE A 50 1.78 4.46 1.77
N ILE A 51 2.05 4.80 0.52
CA ILE A 51 1.64 6.09 -0.05
C ILE A 51 0.83 5.81 -1.31
N THR A 52 -0.28 6.52 -1.45
CA THR A 52 -1.15 6.37 -2.62
C THR A 52 -1.19 7.66 -3.42
N GLU A 53 -1.65 7.56 -4.66
CA GLU A 53 -1.82 8.76 -5.49
C GLU A 53 -2.81 9.74 -4.85
N ARG A 54 -3.83 9.24 -4.14
CA ARG A 54 -4.76 10.10 -3.41
C ARG A 54 -4.04 10.89 -2.32
N ASP A 55 -3.14 10.23 -1.58
CA ASP A 55 -2.36 10.89 -0.53
C ASP A 55 -1.49 12.01 -1.12
N ILE A 56 -0.86 11.74 -2.26
CA ILE A 56 -0.02 12.72 -2.95
C ILE A 56 -0.85 13.93 -3.38
N VAL A 57 -1.99 13.68 -4.04
CA VAL A 57 -2.87 14.75 -4.51
C VAL A 57 -3.37 15.59 -3.35
N HIS A 58 -3.76 14.93 -2.25
CA HIS A 58 -4.23 15.62 -1.05
C HIS A 58 -3.16 16.53 -0.46
N GLN A 59 -1.92 16.05 -0.38
CA GLN A 59 -0.81 16.84 0.16
C GLN A 59 -0.48 18.04 -0.72
N ILE A 60 -0.43 17.84 -2.03
CA ILE A 60 -0.14 18.92 -2.97
C ILE A 60 -1.25 19.98 -2.92
N GLY A 61 -2.51 19.53 -2.83
CA GLY A 61 -3.65 20.43 -2.80
C GLY A 61 -3.75 21.27 -1.52
N SER A 62 -3.19 20.80 -0.41
CA SER A 62 -3.28 21.47 0.89
C SER A 62 -2.02 22.23 1.27
N SER A 63 -0.99 22.25 0.43
CA SER A 63 0.34 22.75 0.81
C SER A 63 1.04 23.50 -0.33
N GLU A 64 2.19 24.08 0.01
CA GLU A 64 2.97 24.86 -0.93
C GLU A 64 3.88 23.98 -1.80
N LEU A 65 4.32 24.53 -2.93
CA LEU A 65 5.04 23.80 -3.99
C LEU A 65 6.33 23.12 -3.55
N PHE A 66 7.03 23.64 -2.55
CA PHE A 66 8.30 23.06 -2.09
C PHE A 66 8.14 21.74 -1.33
N LEU A 67 6.92 21.31 -1.07
CA LEU A 67 6.65 20.03 -0.44
C LEU A 67 7.25 18.84 -1.19
N VAL A 68 7.45 18.97 -2.50
CA VAL A 68 8.00 17.88 -3.31
C VAL A 68 9.38 17.43 -2.84
N GLN A 69 10.10 18.28 -2.10
CA GLN A 69 11.41 17.95 -1.55
C GLN A 69 11.35 17.25 -0.19
N LYS A 70 10.18 17.15 0.41
CA LYS A 70 10.03 16.48 1.71
C LYS A 70 10.22 14.97 1.57
N PRO A 71 10.80 14.32 2.60
CA PRO A 71 10.88 12.86 2.60
C PRO A 71 9.49 12.25 2.78
N ILE A 72 9.30 11.10 2.15
CA ILE A 72 7.98 10.46 2.13
C ILE A 72 7.50 10.04 3.52
N ARG A 73 8.40 9.80 4.47
CA ARG A 73 8.01 9.44 5.84
C ARG A 73 7.10 10.47 6.50
N GLU A 74 7.17 11.73 6.06
CA GLU A 74 6.36 12.79 6.64
C GLU A 74 4.92 12.80 6.13
N VAL A 75 4.63 12.08 5.04
CA VAL A 75 3.31 12.09 4.44
C VAL A 75 2.70 10.71 4.24
N MET A 76 3.46 9.63 4.44
CA MET A 76 2.95 8.27 4.30
C MET A 76 1.95 7.93 5.41
N SER A 77 1.05 6.99 5.11
CA SER A 77 0.12 6.47 6.10
C SER A 77 0.80 5.40 6.95
N TYR A 78 0.72 5.54 8.28
CA TYR A 78 1.20 4.56 9.23
C TYR A 78 0.41 4.70 10.54
N PRO A 79 0.35 3.70 11.43
CA PRO A 79 0.95 2.37 11.24
C PRO A 79 0.31 1.64 10.08
N LEU A 80 1.11 0.80 9.43
CA LEU A 80 0.66 0.03 8.30
C LEU A 80 -0.28 -1.08 8.77
N VAL A 81 -1.43 -1.22 8.13
CA VAL A 81 -2.37 -2.30 8.44
C VAL A 81 -2.05 -3.48 7.52
N THR A 82 -1.74 -4.61 8.13
CA THR A 82 -1.34 -5.81 7.38
C THR A 82 -2.28 -6.98 7.66
N VAL A 83 -2.32 -7.90 6.71
CA VAL A 83 -3.04 -9.16 6.84
C VAL A 83 -2.13 -10.30 6.36
N SER A 84 -2.49 -11.53 6.67
CA SER A 84 -1.75 -12.69 6.18
C SER A 84 -2.30 -13.14 4.82
N PRO A 85 -1.54 -13.93 4.04
CA PRO A 85 -2.04 -14.46 2.76
C PRO A 85 -3.28 -15.33 2.91
N THR A 86 -3.49 -15.91 4.09
CA THR A 86 -4.63 -16.78 4.36
C THR A 86 -5.85 -16.04 4.91
N THR A 87 -5.73 -14.75 5.20
CA THR A 87 -6.86 -13.93 5.63
C THR A 87 -7.96 -14.02 4.57
N SER A 88 -9.20 -14.21 5.00
CA SER A 88 -10.30 -14.29 4.06
C SER A 88 -10.63 -12.91 3.48
N VAL A 89 -11.21 -12.92 2.29
CA VAL A 89 -11.69 -11.69 1.66
C VAL A 89 -12.71 -11.00 2.57
N ARG A 90 -13.56 -11.77 3.26
CA ARG A 90 -14.54 -11.22 4.20
C ARG A 90 -13.86 -10.47 5.35
N GLU A 91 -12.83 -11.06 5.95
CA GLU A 91 -12.08 -10.39 7.01
C GLU A 91 -11.40 -9.13 6.51
N ALA A 92 -10.87 -9.17 5.29
CA ALA A 92 -10.24 -7.99 4.67
C ALA A 92 -11.25 -6.86 4.52
N ILE A 93 -12.47 -7.16 4.09
CA ILE A 93 -13.55 -6.17 3.98
C ILE A 93 -13.85 -5.56 5.35
N GLU A 94 -13.98 -6.39 6.36
CA GLU A 94 -14.27 -5.91 7.72
C GLU A 94 -13.20 -4.94 8.23
N ILE A 95 -11.94 -5.26 7.97
CA ILE A 95 -10.82 -4.39 8.34
C ILE A 95 -10.86 -3.07 7.55
N MET A 96 -11.11 -3.14 6.26
CA MET A 96 -11.20 -1.94 5.42
C MET A 96 -12.32 -1.01 5.92
N GLN A 97 -13.47 -1.60 6.27
CA GLN A 97 -14.61 -0.83 6.75
C GLN A 97 -14.35 -0.24 8.13
N SER A 98 -13.86 -1.05 9.06
CA SER A 98 -13.66 -0.60 10.44
C SER A 98 -12.58 0.47 10.56
N ARG A 99 -11.59 0.44 9.68
CA ARG A 99 -10.49 1.39 9.70
C ARG A 99 -10.59 2.48 8.64
N ASN A 100 -11.63 2.42 7.82
CA ASN A 100 -11.86 3.36 6.72
C ASN A 100 -10.64 3.47 5.81
N ILE A 101 -10.11 2.32 5.42
CA ILE A 101 -8.96 2.22 4.50
C ILE A 101 -9.35 1.39 3.29
N ARG A 102 -8.66 1.57 2.18
CA ARG A 102 -8.99 0.97 0.90
C ARG A 102 -7.97 -0.06 0.41
N ARG A 103 -6.88 -0.23 1.16
CA ARG A 103 -5.79 -1.13 0.78
C ARG A 103 -5.23 -1.78 2.02
N LEU A 104 -4.82 -3.03 1.87
CA LEU A 104 -4.17 -3.79 2.94
C LEU A 104 -2.92 -4.40 2.37
N LEU A 105 -1.84 -4.34 3.12
CA LEU A 105 -0.61 -5.03 2.76
C LEU A 105 -0.69 -6.47 3.25
N VAL A 106 -0.37 -7.40 2.36
CA VAL A 106 -0.31 -8.82 2.70
C VAL A 106 1.14 -9.16 3.03
N VAL A 107 1.38 -9.67 4.22
CA VAL A 107 2.74 -10.02 4.68
C VAL A 107 2.78 -11.47 5.11
N ASP A 108 3.97 -12.09 5.00
CA ASP A 108 4.19 -13.45 5.47
C ASP A 108 4.57 -13.43 6.97
N ARG A 109 4.94 -14.61 7.49
CA ARG A 109 5.31 -14.76 8.91
C ARG A 109 6.53 -13.94 9.30
N ASP A 110 7.40 -13.65 8.34
CA ASP A 110 8.60 -12.85 8.57
C ASP A 110 8.35 -11.37 8.32
N LEU A 111 7.09 -10.97 8.16
CA LEU A 111 6.64 -9.59 7.91
C LEU A 111 7.13 -9.05 6.57
N LYS A 112 7.43 -9.93 5.63
CA LYS A 112 7.81 -9.52 4.28
C LYS A 112 6.58 -9.34 3.42
N ALA A 113 6.57 -8.26 2.64
CA ALA A 113 5.44 -7.92 1.77
C ALA A 113 5.28 -8.98 0.68
N GLN A 114 4.08 -9.52 0.55
CA GLN A 114 3.72 -10.49 -0.47
C GLN A 114 2.85 -9.90 -1.56
N GLY A 115 2.03 -8.93 -1.20
CA GLY A 115 1.11 -8.31 -2.14
C GLY A 115 0.28 -7.23 -1.48
N ILE A 116 -0.55 -6.57 -2.29
CA ILE A 116 -1.53 -5.60 -1.83
C ILE A 116 -2.91 -6.06 -2.27
N VAL A 117 -3.88 -5.98 -1.36
CA VAL A 117 -5.28 -6.21 -1.67
C VAL A 117 -6.01 -4.87 -1.56
N THR A 118 -6.80 -4.54 -2.60
CA THR A 118 -7.53 -3.28 -2.67
C THR A 118 -9.04 -3.52 -2.72
N GLN A 119 -9.81 -2.44 -2.58
CA GLN A 119 -11.27 -2.52 -2.78
C GLN A 119 -11.61 -3.10 -4.15
N LYS A 120 -10.85 -2.74 -5.19
CA LYS A 120 -11.06 -3.24 -6.54
C LYS A 120 -10.86 -4.76 -6.60
N ASP A 121 -9.86 -5.27 -5.90
CA ASP A 121 -9.60 -6.71 -5.83
C ASP A 121 -10.75 -7.45 -5.16
N VAL A 122 -11.30 -6.86 -4.10
CA VAL A 122 -12.44 -7.43 -3.37
C VAL A 122 -13.67 -7.50 -4.28
N ILE A 123 -13.94 -6.44 -5.01
CA ILE A 123 -15.06 -6.41 -5.96
C ILE A 123 -14.88 -7.51 -7.00
N LYS A 124 -13.67 -7.65 -7.53
CA LYS A 124 -13.35 -8.70 -8.50
C LYS A 124 -13.58 -10.08 -7.91
N ALA A 125 -13.19 -10.29 -6.66
CA ALA A 125 -13.39 -11.58 -5.98
C ALA A 125 -14.86 -11.95 -5.94
N PHE A 126 -15.73 -11.01 -5.61
CA PHE A 126 -17.17 -11.26 -5.55
C PHE A 126 -17.80 -11.41 -6.93
N SER A 127 -17.28 -10.74 -7.95
CA SER A 127 -17.81 -10.85 -9.30
C SER A 127 -17.49 -12.20 -9.95
N THR A 128 -16.43 -12.87 -9.50
CA THR A 128 -16.04 -14.18 -10.02
C THR A 128 -16.55 -15.34 -9.18
N SER A 129 -17.14 -15.06 -8.03
CA SER A 129 -17.73 -16.08 -7.18
C SER A 129 -19.10 -16.50 -7.72
N ASN A 130 -19.30 -17.79 -7.95
CA ASN A 130 -20.55 -18.35 -8.47
C ASN A 130 -21.43 -18.92 -7.37
N THR A 131 -21.15 -18.56 -6.16
CA THR A 131 -21.87 -19.12 -5.03
C THR A 131 -22.57 -18.07 -4.25
#